data_4e5765cf5e20b47f47c9fee64b9ba5a5
#
_entry.id   4e5765cf5e20b47f47c9fee64b9ba5a5
#
_cell.length_a   1.000
_cell.length_b   1.000
_cell.length_c   1.000
_cell.angle_alpha   90.00
_cell.angle_beta   90.00
_cell.angle_gamma   90.00
#
_symmetry.space_group_name_H-M   'P 1'
#
loop_
_entity.id
_entity.type
_entity.pdbx_description
1 polymer ?
#
loop_
_entity_poly.entity_id
_entity_poly.type
_entity_poly.pdbx_seq_one_letter_code
_entity_poly.pdbx_strand_id
1 'polypeptide(L)'
;MMNFELHMPTRIVFGRGEVEKIGAEAVKIAGKAMIVTGRTSTKKTGVLDRVVKSLEGAGVEVVVFDRIEPNPRTHTVDEGARIAREERCGLIIGLGGGSPMDAAKAIATCALSGRPSHEYIRGNKTGKWQELLPVQDALPIITVPTLAATGSEANSGGVLTHEETKEKGGFGGPALYPKVAVIDPELTFTVSPSYTADGAVDMFTHLYEDYLTGTDDAHVDDYVTEGLIKAAVEYGPIAYKNPTDYNARAALMWASTLALIGISDAGRPGPFPMHQMEHTLSAWFDISHGRGLAILAPAYFKRVAEDRPNRLAKMGRACFGVQEANDKVAAEKTIEAVIEWFKSMDVYLKLSDVGITRDSLAPMAEETVRVGGRGESFVAATRDLDVKEVLAIYEDSF
;
A
#
# COMPACT_ATOMS: atom_id res chain seq x y z
N MET A 1 -23.14 -1.76 -12.04
CA MET A 1 -22.45 -0.79 -11.17
C MET A 1 -23.23 -0.61 -9.88
N MET A 2 -22.62 -0.71 -8.73
CA MET A 2 -23.25 -0.46 -7.43
C MET A 2 -23.39 1.04 -7.14
N ASN A 3 -24.27 1.42 -6.21
CA ASN A 3 -24.30 2.81 -5.73
C ASN A 3 -23.05 3.09 -4.92
N PHE A 4 -22.44 4.26 -5.09
CA PHE A 4 -21.23 4.64 -4.37
C PHE A 4 -21.21 6.14 -4.05
N GLU A 5 -20.37 6.51 -3.08
CA GLU A 5 -19.96 7.86 -2.79
C GLU A 5 -18.44 7.93 -2.90
N LEU A 6 -17.91 8.86 -3.69
CA LEU A 6 -16.48 9.06 -3.86
C LEU A 6 -16.10 10.41 -3.23
N HIS A 7 -15.18 10.35 -2.25
CA HIS A 7 -14.66 11.53 -1.57
C HIS A 7 -13.13 11.52 -1.57
N MET A 8 -12.52 12.48 -2.27
CA MET A 8 -11.08 12.63 -2.42
C MET A 8 -10.66 14.03 -1.97
N PRO A 9 -10.57 14.30 -0.66
CA PRO A 9 -10.35 15.66 -0.14
C PRO A 9 -8.89 16.12 -0.18
N THR A 10 -7.95 15.21 -0.41
CA THR A 10 -6.52 15.53 -0.40
C THR A 10 -6.15 16.41 -1.59
N ARG A 11 -5.58 17.58 -1.31
CA ARG A 11 -5.01 18.43 -2.36
C ARG A 11 -3.66 17.90 -2.79
N ILE A 12 -3.52 17.60 -4.07
CA ILE A 12 -2.30 17.05 -4.66
C ILE A 12 -1.49 18.17 -5.30
N VAL A 13 -0.22 18.27 -4.91
CA VAL A 13 0.80 19.15 -5.49
C VAL A 13 1.83 18.26 -6.14
N PHE A 14 1.81 18.17 -7.48
CA PHE A 14 2.59 17.19 -8.23
C PHE A 14 3.55 17.86 -9.21
N GLY A 15 4.81 17.46 -9.21
CA GLY A 15 5.78 17.88 -10.19
C GLY A 15 7.21 17.95 -9.68
N ARG A 16 8.12 18.28 -10.59
CA ARG A 16 9.54 18.41 -10.33
C ARG A 16 9.84 19.56 -9.37
N GLY A 17 10.57 19.30 -8.29
CA GLY A 17 10.97 20.30 -7.31
C GLY A 17 9.83 20.77 -6.39
N GLU A 18 8.65 20.14 -6.44
CA GLU A 18 7.49 20.55 -5.63
C GLU A 18 7.72 20.37 -4.13
N VAL A 19 8.65 19.51 -3.71
CA VAL A 19 9.02 19.34 -2.30
C VAL A 19 9.47 20.65 -1.64
N GLU A 20 10.02 21.59 -2.39
CA GLU A 20 10.46 22.90 -1.88
C GLU A 20 9.28 23.78 -1.42
N LYS A 21 8.05 23.47 -1.83
CA LYS A 21 6.85 24.20 -1.46
C LYS A 21 6.22 23.73 -0.14
N ILE A 22 6.73 22.68 0.49
CA ILE A 22 6.12 22.08 1.69
C ILE A 22 5.99 23.10 2.84
N GLY A 23 6.99 23.96 3.04
CA GLY A 23 6.94 25.02 4.06
C GLY A 23 5.78 25.98 3.87
N ALA A 24 5.54 26.41 2.62
CA ALA A 24 4.43 27.30 2.29
C ALA A 24 3.05 26.63 2.47
N GLU A 25 2.96 25.31 2.42
CA GLU A 25 1.73 24.58 2.72
C GLU A 25 1.57 24.34 4.23
N ALA A 26 2.65 23.97 4.92
CA ALA A 26 2.62 23.66 6.34
C ALA A 26 2.27 24.88 7.21
N VAL A 27 2.80 26.06 6.91
CA VAL A 27 2.58 27.29 7.69
C VAL A 27 1.11 27.75 7.68
N LYS A 28 0.34 27.36 6.66
CA LYS A 28 -1.12 27.61 6.59
C LYS A 28 -1.91 26.76 7.59
N ILE A 29 -1.30 25.70 8.12
CA ILE A 29 -1.95 24.70 8.97
C ILE A 29 -1.51 24.85 10.42
N ALA A 30 -0.20 24.92 10.68
CA ALA A 30 0.34 25.01 12.03
C ALA A 30 1.73 25.65 12.05
N GLY A 31 2.07 26.27 13.19
CA GLY A 31 3.42 26.84 13.43
C GLY A 31 4.46 25.83 13.89
N LYS A 32 4.06 24.58 14.23
CA LYS A 32 4.98 23.50 14.65
C LYS A 32 4.52 22.17 14.07
N ALA A 33 5.45 21.44 13.45
CA ALA A 33 5.19 20.17 12.79
C ALA A 33 6.15 19.06 13.26
N MET A 34 5.65 17.82 13.31
CA MET A 34 6.50 16.64 13.43
C MET A 34 6.68 15.99 12.05
N ILE A 35 7.94 15.79 11.65
CA ILE A 35 8.27 14.95 10.48
C ILE A 35 8.45 13.52 10.96
N VAL A 36 7.61 12.61 10.43
CA VAL A 36 7.68 11.17 10.67
C VAL A 36 8.35 10.52 9.47
N THR A 37 9.49 9.87 9.68
CA THR A 37 10.28 9.31 8.58
C THR A 37 11.02 8.02 8.99
N GLY A 38 11.54 7.31 7.99
CA GLY A 38 12.37 6.12 8.20
C GLY A 38 13.76 6.47 8.76
N ARG A 39 14.44 5.45 9.26
CA ARG A 39 15.69 5.61 10.02
C ARG A 39 16.85 6.19 9.21
N THR A 40 16.94 5.92 7.88
CA THR A 40 18.15 6.17 7.11
C THR A 40 17.96 6.78 5.73
N SER A 41 16.97 6.36 4.95
CA SER A 41 16.87 6.68 3.51
C SER A 41 16.78 8.17 3.25
N THR A 42 15.82 8.86 3.86
CA THR A 42 15.57 10.30 3.66
C THR A 42 16.73 11.18 4.13
N LYS A 43 17.49 10.72 5.14
CA LYS A 43 18.74 11.37 5.58
C LYS A 43 19.86 11.20 4.55
N LYS A 44 20.11 9.95 4.12
CA LYS A 44 21.19 9.64 3.16
C LYS A 44 21.00 10.33 1.82
N THR A 45 19.75 10.53 1.39
CA THR A 45 19.43 11.19 0.12
C THR A 45 19.34 12.71 0.25
N GLY A 46 19.43 13.27 1.46
CA GLY A 46 19.29 14.71 1.71
C GLY A 46 17.84 15.23 1.61
N VAL A 47 16.86 14.37 1.38
CA VAL A 47 15.45 14.79 1.27
C VAL A 47 14.93 15.34 2.59
N LEU A 48 15.31 14.73 3.73
CA LEU A 48 14.94 15.24 5.05
C LEU A 48 15.42 16.68 5.25
N ASP A 49 16.68 16.97 4.91
CA ASP A 49 17.26 18.32 5.08
C ASP A 49 16.55 19.35 4.20
N ARG A 50 16.15 18.97 2.97
CA ARG A 50 15.37 19.84 2.07
C ARG A 50 14.01 20.18 2.68
N VAL A 51 13.32 19.19 3.23
CA VAL A 51 12.00 19.37 3.89
C VAL A 51 12.14 20.24 5.13
N VAL A 52 13.11 19.97 6.02
CA VAL A 52 13.39 20.77 7.22
C VAL A 52 13.68 22.21 6.83
N LYS A 53 14.60 22.44 5.89
CA LYS A 53 14.94 23.79 5.43
C LYS A 53 13.74 24.57 4.87
N SER A 54 12.86 23.90 4.10
CA SER A 54 11.66 24.54 3.56
C SER A 54 10.67 24.93 4.67
N LEU A 55 10.48 24.06 5.68
CA LEU A 55 9.61 24.33 6.85
C LEU A 55 10.14 25.47 7.70
N GLU A 56 11.41 25.41 8.10
CA GLU A 56 12.04 26.45 8.92
C GLU A 56 12.10 27.79 8.19
N GLY A 57 12.38 27.77 6.86
CA GLY A 57 12.34 28.96 6.02
C GLY A 57 10.97 29.62 5.93
N ALA A 58 9.89 28.87 6.17
CA ALA A 58 8.51 29.37 6.24
C ALA A 58 8.07 29.73 7.68
N GLY A 59 8.96 29.58 8.69
CA GLY A 59 8.65 29.87 10.09
C GLY A 59 7.92 28.74 10.83
N VAL A 60 7.99 27.50 10.35
CA VAL A 60 7.43 26.32 11.02
C VAL A 60 8.51 25.65 11.85
N GLU A 61 8.27 25.52 13.16
CA GLU A 61 9.15 24.74 14.06
C GLU A 61 9.07 23.24 13.72
N VAL A 62 10.21 22.55 13.76
CA VAL A 62 10.31 21.16 13.31
C VAL A 62 10.74 20.23 14.45
N VAL A 63 10.00 19.15 14.65
CA VAL A 63 10.38 17.97 15.43
C VAL A 63 10.59 16.82 14.45
N VAL A 64 11.74 16.16 14.50
CA VAL A 64 12.03 15.00 13.64
C VAL A 64 11.86 13.70 14.42
N PHE A 65 10.99 12.83 13.95
CA PHE A 65 10.80 11.46 14.43
C PHE A 65 11.22 10.48 13.32
N ASP A 66 12.45 10.02 13.38
CA ASP A 66 13.16 9.27 12.35
C ASP A 66 13.36 7.78 12.70
N ARG A 67 12.38 7.17 13.35
CA ARG A 67 12.48 5.82 13.93
C ARG A 67 11.64 4.77 13.22
N ILE A 68 10.87 5.14 12.18
CA ILE A 68 9.96 4.22 11.53
C ILE A 68 10.75 3.16 10.77
N GLU A 69 10.43 1.91 11.05
CA GLU A 69 10.88 0.72 10.35
C GLU A 69 9.91 0.31 9.22
N PRO A 70 10.34 -0.53 8.26
CA PRO A 70 9.42 -1.24 7.37
C PRO A 70 8.37 -2.01 8.19
N ASN A 71 7.14 -2.14 7.69
CA ASN A 71 6.01 -2.71 8.45
C ASN A 71 5.84 -2.03 9.82
N PRO A 72 5.39 -0.78 9.89
CA PRO A 72 5.50 0.07 11.06
C PRO A 72 4.85 -0.56 12.29
N ARG A 73 5.56 -0.51 13.42
CA ARG A 73 5.17 -1.18 14.67
C ARG A 73 4.35 -0.26 15.57
N THR A 74 3.38 -0.85 16.27
CA THR A 74 2.50 -0.10 17.17
C THR A 74 3.25 0.62 18.27
N HIS A 75 4.25 -0.01 18.89
CA HIS A 75 5.04 0.64 19.95
C HIS A 75 5.83 1.86 19.46
N THR A 76 6.38 1.81 18.22
CA THR A 76 7.10 2.95 17.63
C THR A 76 6.13 4.10 17.33
N VAL A 77 4.93 3.78 16.84
CA VAL A 77 3.88 4.77 16.62
C VAL A 77 3.44 5.42 17.94
N ASP A 78 3.22 4.64 19.00
CA ASP A 78 2.82 5.14 20.31
C ASP A 78 3.88 6.05 20.92
N GLU A 79 5.17 5.75 20.72
CA GLU A 79 6.27 6.65 21.12
C GLU A 79 6.21 7.97 20.33
N GLY A 80 6.04 7.91 19.01
CA GLY A 80 5.88 9.10 18.18
C GLY A 80 4.68 9.96 18.59
N ALA A 81 3.56 9.34 18.90
CA ALA A 81 2.35 10.03 19.35
C ALA A 81 2.56 10.74 20.73
N ARG A 82 3.29 10.08 21.65
CA ARG A 82 3.66 10.68 22.92
C ARG A 82 4.52 11.94 22.70
N ILE A 83 5.56 11.83 21.88
CA ILE A 83 6.45 12.96 21.58
C ILE A 83 5.68 14.09 20.88
N ALA A 84 4.79 13.78 19.92
CA ALA A 84 3.98 14.80 19.24
C ALA A 84 3.11 15.61 20.22
N ARG A 85 2.54 14.94 21.25
CA ARG A 85 1.77 15.61 22.31
C ARG A 85 2.65 16.49 23.19
N GLU A 86 3.77 15.95 23.69
CA GLU A 86 4.70 16.65 24.59
C GLU A 86 5.27 17.91 23.93
N GLU A 87 5.63 17.80 22.66
CA GLU A 87 6.14 18.89 21.83
C GLU A 87 5.02 19.82 21.32
N ARG A 88 3.76 19.49 21.55
CA ARG A 88 2.58 20.26 21.08
C ARG A 88 2.59 20.50 19.56
N CYS A 89 2.92 19.47 18.79
CA CYS A 89 2.87 19.55 17.34
C CYS A 89 1.42 19.75 16.86
N GLY A 90 1.20 20.70 15.98
CA GLY A 90 -0.11 20.98 15.39
C GLY A 90 -0.28 20.37 14.00
N LEU A 91 0.76 19.72 13.46
CA LEU A 91 0.79 19.12 12.14
C LEU A 91 1.71 17.89 12.18
N ILE A 92 1.30 16.80 11.50
CA ILE A 92 2.15 15.63 11.27
C ILE A 92 2.48 15.54 9.78
N ILE A 93 3.77 15.33 9.47
CA ILE A 93 4.26 15.21 8.09
C ILE A 93 4.82 13.80 7.90
N GLY A 94 4.18 12.99 7.05
CA GLY A 94 4.68 11.68 6.65
C GLY A 94 5.65 11.81 5.48
N LEU A 95 6.95 11.58 5.71
CA LEU A 95 8.02 11.69 4.72
C LEU A 95 8.65 10.33 4.45
N GLY A 96 8.42 9.76 3.27
CA GLY A 96 9.01 8.47 2.90
C GLY A 96 8.11 7.60 2.02
N GLY A 97 8.26 6.28 2.11
CA GLY A 97 7.35 5.32 1.50
C GLY A 97 6.06 5.14 2.31
N GLY A 98 5.32 4.06 2.06
CA GLY A 98 4.06 3.75 2.78
C GLY A 98 4.23 3.73 4.29
N SER A 99 5.24 3.03 4.81
CA SER A 99 5.43 2.86 6.26
C SER A 99 5.53 4.18 7.05
N PRO A 100 6.35 5.18 6.68
CA PRO A 100 6.34 6.48 7.35
C PRO A 100 5.02 7.25 7.20
N MET A 101 4.33 7.13 6.07
CA MET A 101 3.04 7.82 5.86
C MET A 101 1.92 7.18 6.70
N ASP A 102 1.87 5.85 6.76
CA ASP A 102 0.92 5.11 7.61
C ASP A 102 1.17 5.39 9.10
N ALA A 103 2.46 5.36 9.52
CA ALA A 103 2.82 5.73 10.87
C ALA A 103 2.45 7.19 11.20
N ALA A 104 2.64 8.13 10.27
CA ALA A 104 2.24 9.52 10.45
C ALA A 104 0.74 9.67 10.69
N LYS A 105 -0.09 8.94 9.94
CA LYS A 105 -1.54 8.89 10.15
C LYS A 105 -1.92 8.34 11.52
N ALA A 106 -1.30 7.24 11.92
CA ALA A 106 -1.54 6.65 13.24
C ALA A 106 -1.05 7.57 14.38
N ILE A 107 0.13 8.17 14.25
CA ILE A 107 0.65 9.17 15.20
C ILE A 107 -0.33 10.35 15.31
N ALA A 108 -0.86 10.85 14.19
CA ALA A 108 -1.79 11.97 14.19
C ALA A 108 -3.06 11.70 14.99
N THR A 109 -3.64 10.49 14.88
CA THR A 109 -4.84 10.14 15.67
C THR A 109 -4.49 9.81 17.12
N CYS A 110 -3.42 9.04 17.39
CA CYS A 110 -3.00 8.66 18.74
C CYS A 110 -2.52 9.87 19.55
N ALA A 111 -1.88 10.85 18.92
CA ALA A 111 -1.47 12.09 19.57
C ALA A 111 -2.67 12.90 20.05
N LEU A 112 -3.77 12.92 19.31
CA LEU A 112 -4.98 13.63 19.67
C LEU A 112 -5.83 12.87 20.68
N SER A 113 -6.07 11.57 20.43
CA SER A 113 -6.95 10.74 21.26
C SER A 113 -6.32 10.27 22.59
N GLY A 114 -4.99 10.17 22.65
CA GLY A 114 -4.28 9.56 23.76
C GLY A 114 -4.39 8.03 23.84
N ARG A 115 -5.05 7.39 22.88
CA ARG A 115 -5.21 5.92 22.83
C ARG A 115 -4.01 5.25 22.18
N PRO A 116 -3.64 4.03 22.58
CA PRO A 116 -2.60 3.27 21.92
C PRO A 116 -3.03 2.83 20.53
N SER A 117 -2.07 2.80 19.60
CA SER A 117 -2.33 2.58 18.17
C SER A 117 -2.89 1.18 17.85
N HIS A 118 -2.57 0.16 18.65
CA HIS A 118 -3.08 -1.20 18.44
C HIS A 118 -4.61 -1.30 18.57
N GLU A 119 -5.28 -0.38 19.28
CA GLU A 119 -6.73 -0.35 19.39
C GLU A 119 -7.43 0.00 18.06
N TYR A 120 -6.72 0.62 17.13
CA TYR A 120 -7.23 1.01 15.82
C TYR A 120 -7.01 -0.08 14.77
N ILE A 121 -6.15 -1.07 15.00
CA ILE A 121 -5.86 -2.13 14.04
C ILE A 121 -7.07 -3.04 13.91
N ARG A 122 -7.52 -3.24 12.67
CA ARG A 122 -8.60 -4.15 12.33
C ARG A 122 -8.15 -5.59 12.54
N GLY A 123 -8.91 -6.39 13.28
CA GLY A 123 -8.65 -7.81 13.48
C GLY A 123 -7.93 -8.17 14.77
N ASN A 124 -7.83 -7.24 15.74
CA ASN A 124 -7.16 -7.51 16.98
C ASN A 124 -7.75 -8.73 17.72
N LYS A 125 -6.89 -9.40 18.50
CA LYS A 125 -7.05 -10.50 19.50
C LYS A 125 -8.27 -11.42 19.49
N THR A 126 -9.41 -11.06 18.93
CA THR A 126 -10.65 -11.85 19.00
C THR A 126 -11.05 -12.46 17.65
N GLY A 127 -10.34 -12.13 16.56
CA GLY A 127 -10.73 -12.52 15.20
C GLY A 127 -12.10 -11.97 14.76
N LYS A 128 -12.81 -11.32 15.66
CA LYS A 128 -14.05 -10.64 15.33
C LYS A 128 -13.73 -9.24 14.87
N TRP A 129 -14.23 -8.86 13.73
CA TRP A 129 -14.35 -7.47 13.29
C TRP A 129 -15.30 -6.76 14.25
N GLN A 130 -14.88 -6.69 15.48
CA GLN A 130 -15.57 -5.82 16.40
C GLN A 130 -15.39 -4.42 15.85
N GLU A 131 -16.52 -3.75 15.85
CA GLU A 131 -16.72 -2.36 15.55
C GLU A 131 -15.39 -1.62 15.54
N LEU A 132 -14.86 -1.49 14.34
CA LEU A 132 -13.68 -0.67 14.10
C LEU A 132 -13.92 0.62 14.84
N LEU A 133 -12.97 1.03 15.64
CA LEU A 133 -12.95 2.43 16.01
C LEU A 133 -12.60 3.21 14.74
N PRO A 134 -13.62 3.72 13.99
CA PRO A 134 -13.29 4.55 12.83
C PRO A 134 -12.55 5.75 13.37
N VAL A 135 -11.45 6.11 12.72
CA VAL A 135 -10.70 7.29 13.12
C VAL A 135 -11.55 8.53 12.81
N GLN A 136 -12.13 9.12 13.84
CA GLN A 136 -12.99 10.29 13.73
C GLN A 136 -12.20 11.59 13.76
N ASP A 137 -11.09 11.62 14.51
CA ASP A 137 -10.26 12.80 14.72
C ASP A 137 -8.78 12.47 14.60
N ALA A 138 -8.03 13.37 13.99
CA ALA A 138 -6.58 13.33 13.87
C ALA A 138 -6.01 14.75 13.77
N LEU A 139 -4.76 14.93 14.18
CA LEU A 139 -4.02 16.14 13.81
C LEU A 139 -3.97 16.25 12.28
N PRO A 140 -3.93 17.45 11.70
CA PRO A 140 -3.73 17.64 10.27
C PRO A 140 -2.49 16.87 9.77
N ILE A 141 -2.57 16.33 8.55
CA ILE A 141 -1.51 15.53 7.95
C ILE A 141 -1.09 16.16 6.61
N ILE A 142 0.22 16.23 6.37
CA ILE A 142 0.82 16.42 5.04
C ILE A 142 1.65 15.18 4.72
N THR A 143 1.67 14.77 3.46
CA THR A 143 2.46 13.63 2.99
C THR A 143 3.44 14.03 1.90
N VAL A 144 4.62 13.41 1.95
CA VAL A 144 5.69 13.56 0.96
C VAL A 144 6.19 12.16 0.59
N PRO A 145 5.59 11.50 -0.41
CA PRO A 145 6.00 10.17 -0.82
C PRO A 145 7.37 10.19 -1.51
N THR A 146 8.20 9.20 -1.21
CA THR A 146 9.50 8.97 -1.87
C THR A 146 9.58 7.62 -2.57
N LEU A 147 8.46 6.90 -2.67
CA LEU A 147 8.28 5.61 -3.33
C LEU A 147 6.87 5.56 -3.92
N ALA A 148 6.76 5.10 -5.16
CA ALA A 148 5.48 4.78 -5.78
C ALA A 148 5.07 3.34 -5.40
N ALA A 149 4.01 3.17 -4.64
CA ALA A 149 3.49 1.87 -4.18
C ALA A 149 2.06 1.96 -3.64
N THR A 150 1.89 2.45 -2.41
CA THR A 150 0.73 2.26 -1.55
C THR A 150 -0.40 3.27 -1.72
N GLY A 151 -0.19 4.38 -2.45
CA GLY A 151 -1.18 5.49 -2.50
C GLY A 151 -1.49 6.14 -1.13
N SER A 152 -0.72 5.82 -0.08
CA SER A 152 -0.95 6.32 1.28
C SER A 152 -0.86 7.85 1.38
N GLU A 153 -0.24 8.49 0.41
CA GLU A 153 -0.17 9.95 0.36
C GLU A 153 -1.52 10.64 0.19
N ALA A 154 -2.55 9.94 -0.28
CA ALA A 154 -3.82 10.57 -0.61
C ALA A 154 -5.07 9.80 -0.12
N ASN A 155 -4.92 8.63 0.51
CA ASN A 155 -6.03 7.85 1.06
C ASN A 155 -6.22 8.07 2.57
N SER A 156 -7.32 7.51 3.11
CA SER A 156 -7.73 7.64 4.52
C SER A 156 -7.35 6.45 5.39
N GLY A 157 -6.44 5.59 4.94
CA GLY A 157 -6.05 4.38 5.67
C GLY A 157 -4.56 4.24 5.86
N GLY A 158 -4.17 3.24 6.60
CA GLY A 158 -2.81 2.79 6.80
C GLY A 158 -2.78 1.38 7.39
N VAL A 159 -1.60 0.81 7.48
CA VAL A 159 -1.38 -0.54 8.03
C VAL A 159 -0.32 -0.49 9.11
N LEU A 160 -0.56 -1.17 10.23
CA LEU A 160 0.38 -1.31 11.34
C LEU A 160 0.56 -2.79 11.68
N THR A 161 1.70 -3.10 12.29
CA THR A 161 2.02 -4.42 12.84
C THR A 161 2.05 -4.36 14.36
N HIS A 162 1.28 -5.21 15.01
CA HIS A 162 1.33 -5.42 16.45
C HIS A 162 2.31 -6.57 16.75
N GLU A 163 3.47 -6.26 17.28
CA GLU A 163 4.58 -7.23 17.43
C GLU A 163 4.27 -8.36 18.42
N GLU A 164 3.57 -8.06 19.51
CA GLU A 164 3.26 -9.05 20.54
C GLU A 164 2.37 -10.18 20.01
N THR A 165 1.41 -9.85 19.13
CA THR A 165 0.48 -10.81 18.55
C THR A 165 0.89 -11.24 17.14
N LYS A 166 1.90 -10.61 16.55
CA LYS A 166 2.33 -10.78 15.16
C LYS A 166 1.21 -10.52 14.15
N GLU A 167 0.30 -9.64 14.49
CA GLU A 167 -0.81 -9.25 13.61
C GLU A 167 -0.45 -8.00 12.83
N LYS A 168 -0.65 -8.05 11.50
CA LYS A 168 -0.60 -6.89 10.62
C LYS A 168 -2.00 -6.59 10.12
N GLY A 169 -2.46 -5.38 10.34
CA GLY A 169 -3.82 -5.01 10.00
C GLY A 169 -3.99 -3.54 9.66
N GLY A 170 -5.03 -3.27 8.86
CA GLY A 170 -5.39 -1.92 8.45
C GLY A 170 -6.14 -1.15 9.53
N PHE A 171 -6.01 0.15 9.51
CA PHE A 171 -6.83 1.12 10.22
C PHE A 171 -7.26 2.22 9.25
N GLY A 172 -8.31 2.97 9.57
CA GLY A 172 -8.76 4.01 8.66
C GLY A 172 -9.92 4.85 9.18
N GLY A 173 -10.18 5.94 8.49
CA GLY A 173 -11.29 6.84 8.75
C GLY A 173 -11.11 8.20 8.07
N PRO A 174 -12.20 8.96 7.89
CA PRO A 174 -12.18 10.20 7.11
C PRO A 174 -11.23 11.27 7.66
N ALA A 175 -10.90 11.25 8.95
CA ALA A 175 -9.96 12.18 9.57
C ALA A 175 -8.50 11.98 9.09
N LEU A 176 -8.16 10.82 8.53
CA LEU A 176 -6.82 10.46 8.10
C LEU A 176 -6.46 10.90 6.67
N TYR A 177 -7.41 11.43 5.90
CA TYR A 177 -7.06 12.02 4.62
C TYR A 177 -6.05 13.15 4.82
N PRO A 178 -4.85 13.08 4.19
CA PRO A 178 -3.91 14.18 4.23
C PRO A 178 -4.55 15.48 3.68
N LYS A 179 -4.23 16.61 4.28
CA LYS A 179 -4.68 17.92 3.77
C LYS A 179 -4.00 18.23 2.44
N VAL A 180 -2.72 17.86 2.34
CA VAL A 180 -1.90 18.06 1.13
C VAL A 180 -0.99 16.85 0.95
N ALA A 181 -0.88 16.37 -0.29
CA ALA A 181 0.16 15.46 -0.73
C ALA A 181 1.13 16.22 -1.65
N VAL A 182 2.40 16.31 -1.28
CA VAL A 182 3.44 16.93 -2.09
C VAL A 182 4.24 15.83 -2.78
N ILE A 183 3.97 15.64 -4.06
CA ILE A 183 4.49 14.53 -4.87
C ILE A 183 5.55 15.06 -5.83
N ASP A 184 6.81 14.80 -5.53
CA ASP A 184 7.94 15.16 -6.38
C ASP A 184 8.61 13.88 -6.91
N PRO A 185 8.43 13.53 -8.19
CA PRO A 185 8.97 12.29 -8.75
C PRO A 185 10.51 12.16 -8.65
N GLU A 186 11.25 13.27 -8.54
CA GLU A 186 12.70 13.21 -8.38
C GLU A 186 13.13 12.59 -7.03
N LEU A 187 12.27 12.63 -6.01
CA LEU A 187 12.54 11.98 -4.72
C LEU A 187 12.65 10.46 -4.83
N THR A 188 12.12 9.88 -5.92
CA THR A 188 12.19 8.44 -6.18
C THR A 188 13.43 8.00 -6.97
N PHE A 189 14.28 8.92 -7.45
CA PHE A 189 15.46 8.59 -8.26
C PHE A 189 16.49 7.73 -7.52
N THR A 190 16.51 7.82 -6.20
CA THR A 190 17.42 7.07 -5.33
C THR A 190 16.85 5.76 -4.80
N VAL A 191 15.60 5.44 -5.15
CA VAL A 191 14.98 4.16 -4.81
C VAL A 191 15.70 3.04 -5.54
N SER A 192 16.07 1.99 -4.79
CA SER A 192 16.75 0.84 -5.40
C SER A 192 15.86 0.14 -6.43
N PRO A 193 16.45 -0.54 -7.42
CA PRO A 193 15.70 -1.35 -8.37
C PRO A 193 14.74 -2.33 -7.68
N SER A 194 15.19 -3.01 -6.62
CA SER A 194 14.36 -3.95 -5.85
C SER A 194 13.10 -3.29 -5.27
N TYR A 195 13.23 -2.15 -4.59
CA TYR A 195 12.06 -1.43 -4.06
C TYR A 195 11.20 -0.79 -5.18
N THR A 196 11.79 -0.48 -6.33
CA THR A 196 11.02 -0.03 -7.51
C THR A 196 10.13 -1.16 -8.04
N ALA A 197 10.68 -2.39 -8.14
CA ALA A 197 9.93 -3.57 -8.54
C ALA A 197 8.82 -3.90 -7.54
N ASP A 198 9.15 -3.95 -6.24
CA ASP A 198 8.19 -4.20 -5.17
C ASP A 198 7.03 -3.18 -5.19
N GLY A 199 7.33 -1.89 -5.40
CA GLY A 199 6.31 -0.84 -5.50
C GLY A 199 5.42 -0.96 -6.74
N ALA A 200 5.99 -1.33 -7.89
CA ALA A 200 5.21 -1.56 -9.11
C ALA A 200 4.25 -2.76 -8.96
N VAL A 201 4.69 -3.82 -8.27
CA VAL A 201 3.84 -4.99 -7.95
C VAL A 201 2.76 -4.63 -6.94
N ASP A 202 3.09 -3.87 -5.90
CA ASP A 202 2.13 -3.43 -4.89
C ASP A 202 0.99 -2.61 -5.53
N MET A 203 1.33 -1.61 -6.34
CA MET A 203 0.36 -0.84 -7.11
C MET A 203 -0.48 -1.73 -8.04
N PHE A 204 0.14 -2.66 -8.77
CA PHE A 204 -0.55 -3.61 -9.63
C PHE A 204 -1.54 -4.47 -8.83
N THR A 205 -1.15 -4.91 -7.63
CA THR A 205 -2.01 -5.74 -6.77
C THR A 205 -3.22 -4.96 -6.28
N HIS A 206 -3.06 -3.73 -5.81
CA HIS A 206 -4.18 -2.87 -5.44
C HIS A 206 -5.22 -2.75 -6.58
N LEU A 207 -4.74 -2.60 -7.81
CA LEU A 207 -5.59 -2.42 -8.98
C LEU A 207 -6.31 -3.70 -9.40
N TYR A 208 -5.63 -4.85 -9.39
CA TYR A 208 -6.26 -6.07 -9.89
C TYR A 208 -7.20 -6.73 -8.87
N GLU A 209 -7.02 -6.51 -7.57
CA GLU A 209 -7.87 -7.18 -6.58
C GLU A 209 -9.34 -6.79 -6.76
N ASP A 210 -9.69 -5.51 -6.70
CA ASP A 210 -11.04 -5.05 -6.98
C ASP A 210 -11.51 -5.39 -8.40
N TYR A 211 -10.61 -5.29 -9.38
CA TYR A 211 -10.90 -5.61 -10.77
C TYR A 211 -11.32 -7.07 -10.93
N LEU A 212 -10.70 -8.01 -10.25
CA LEU A 212 -10.98 -9.44 -10.36
C LEU A 212 -12.09 -9.91 -9.42
N THR A 213 -12.26 -9.30 -8.24
CA THR A 213 -13.20 -9.75 -7.22
C THR A 213 -14.54 -9.02 -7.25
N GLY A 214 -14.57 -7.78 -7.74
CA GLY A 214 -15.77 -6.94 -7.77
C GLY A 214 -16.76 -7.29 -8.90
N THR A 215 -17.80 -6.48 -9.07
CA THR A 215 -18.84 -6.66 -10.08
C THR A 215 -18.34 -6.46 -11.52
N ASP A 216 -18.95 -7.13 -12.48
CA ASP A 216 -18.63 -7.00 -13.91
C ASP A 216 -19.24 -5.76 -14.57
N ASP A 217 -20.17 -5.05 -13.89
CA ASP A 217 -20.95 -3.95 -14.48
C ASP A 217 -20.31 -2.57 -14.36
N ALA A 218 -19.13 -2.47 -13.74
CA ALA A 218 -18.43 -1.20 -13.50
C ALA A 218 -17.48 -0.85 -14.65
N HIS A 219 -18.05 -0.58 -15.84
CA HIS A 219 -17.25 -0.42 -17.06
C HIS A 219 -16.30 0.79 -17.05
N VAL A 220 -16.69 1.91 -16.43
CA VAL A 220 -15.83 3.09 -16.35
C VAL A 220 -14.64 2.80 -15.43
N ASP A 221 -14.90 2.14 -14.30
CA ASP A 221 -13.84 1.75 -13.36
C ASP A 221 -12.91 0.70 -13.98
N ASP A 222 -13.42 -0.20 -14.84
CA ASP A 222 -12.59 -1.10 -15.63
C ASP A 222 -11.59 -0.33 -16.50
N TYR A 223 -12.04 0.68 -17.26
CA TYR A 223 -11.17 1.47 -18.12
C TYR A 223 -10.12 2.26 -17.34
N VAL A 224 -10.50 2.85 -16.19
CA VAL A 224 -9.56 3.54 -15.30
C VAL A 224 -8.51 2.57 -14.77
N THR A 225 -8.96 1.44 -14.22
CA THR A 225 -8.08 0.40 -13.66
C THR A 225 -7.15 -0.19 -14.71
N GLU A 226 -7.67 -0.54 -15.89
CA GLU A 226 -6.86 -1.05 -17.01
C GLU A 226 -5.81 -0.03 -17.47
N GLY A 227 -6.13 1.28 -17.47
CA GLY A 227 -5.19 2.34 -17.77
C GLY A 227 -4.06 2.44 -16.74
N LEU A 228 -4.38 2.33 -15.46
CA LEU A 228 -3.41 2.36 -14.36
C LEU A 228 -2.54 1.09 -14.34
N ILE A 229 -3.12 -0.09 -14.59
CA ILE A 229 -2.36 -1.36 -14.76
C ILE A 229 -1.37 -1.24 -15.92
N LYS A 230 -1.79 -0.68 -17.07
CA LYS A 230 -0.89 -0.44 -18.21
C LYS A 230 0.28 0.44 -17.82
N ALA A 231 0.05 1.50 -17.03
CA ALA A 231 1.12 2.36 -16.55
C ALA A 231 2.12 1.57 -15.67
N ALA A 232 1.64 0.70 -14.77
CA ALA A 232 2.51 -0.17 -13.97
C ALA A 232 3.34 -1.11 -14.85
N VAL A 233 2.68 -1.77 -15.81
CA VAL A 233 3.30 -2.77 -16.71
C VAL A 233 4.35 -2.15 -17.61
N GLU A 234 4.07 -0.95 -18.15
CA GLU A 234 4.98 -0.23 -19.06
C GLU A 234 6.13 0.43 -18.31
N TYR A 235 5.81 1.23 -17.29
CA TYR A 235 6.82 2.10 -16.66
C TYR A 235 7.56 1.44 -15.50
N GLY A 236 7.06 0.35 -14.92
CA GLY A 236 7.77 -0.44 -13.90
C GLY A 236 9.14 -0.92 -14.37
N PRO A 237 9.23 -1.69 -15.47
CA PRO A 237 10.52 -2.14 -16.02
C PRO A 237 11.42 -1.01 -16.48
N ILE A 238 10.87 0.13 -16.96
CA ILE A 238 11.66 1.30 -17.37
C ILE A 238 12.32 1.92 -16.15
N ALA A 239 11.55 2.22 -15.09
CA ALA A 239 12.06 2.79 -13.86
C ALA A 239 13.00 1.83 -13.10
N TYR A 240 12.78 0.52 -13.21
CA TYR A 240 13.66 -0.52 -12.66
C TYR A 240 15.04 -0.47 -13.31
N LYS A 241 15.11 -0.38 -14.65
CA LYS A 241 16.37 -0.35 -15.42
C LYS A 241 17.03 1.02 -15.43
N ASN A 242 16.24 2.09 -15.44
CA ASN A 242 16.70 3.49 -15.46
C ASN A 242 16.05 4.26 -14.29
N PRO A 243 16.63 4.20 -13.08
CA PRO A 243 16.06 4.82 -11.89
C PRO A 243 15.84 6.34 -11.97
N THR A 244 16.52 7.02 -12.87
CA THR A 244 16.46 8.48 -13.06
C THR A 244 15.58 8.91 -14.24
N ASP A 245 14.87 7.98 -14.88
CA ASP A 245 13.89 8.34 -15.90
C ASP A 245 12.70 9.05 -15.25
N TYR A 246 12.64 10.36 -15.43
CA TYR A 246 11.62 11.21 -14.82
C TYR A 246 10.21 10.82 -15.26
N ASN A 247 10.01 10.49 -16.54
CA ASN A 247 8.68 10.19 -17.07
C ASN A 247 8.16 8.87 -16.48
N ALA A 248 9.02 7.85 -16.38
CA ALA A 248 8.66 6.59 -15.77
C ALA A 248 8.37 6.77 -14.27
N ARG A 249 9.20 7.50 -13.54
CA ARG A 249 8.96 7.79 -12.11
C ARG A 249 7.69 8.58 -11.90
N ALA A 250 7.43 9.60 -12.70
CA ALA A 250 6.22 10.42 -12.63
C ALA A 250 4.96 9.59 -12.95
N ALA A 251 5.01 8.76 -13.99
CA ALA A 251 3.91 7.87 -14.33
C ALA A 251 3.58 6.89 -13.20
N LEU A 252 4.60 6.23 -12.63
CA LEU A 252 4.41 5.31 -11.50
C LEU A 252 3.87 6.02 -10.26
N MET A 253 4.41 7.18 -9.89
CA MET A 253 3.91 7.92 -8.73
C MET A 253 2.46 8.36 -8.90
N TRP A 254 2.10 8.86 -10.08
CA TRP A 254 0.72 9.26 -10.33
C TRP A 254 -0.22 8.05 -10.35
N ALA A 255 0.17 6.95 -11.01
CA ALA A 255 -0.63 5.74 -11.05
C ALA A 255 -0.81 5.11 -9.66
N SER A 256 0.25 5.07 -8.82
CA SER A 256 0.16 4.54 -7.46
C SER A 256 -0.75 5.39 -6.55
N THR A 257 -0.70 6.71 -6.69
CA THR A 257 -1.62 7.60 -5.98
C THR A 257 -3.08 7.28 -6.33
N LEU A 258 -3.36 7.12 -7.63
CA LEU A 258 -4.73 6.84 -8.12
C LEU A 258 -5.20 5.42 -7.80
N ALA A 259 -4.30 4.47 -7.62
CA ALA A 259 -4.63 3.06 -7.41
C ALA A 259 -5.40 2.80 -6.11
N LEU A 260 -5.27 3.66 -5.08
CA LEU A 260 -5.86 3.41 -3.76
C LEU A 260 -6.54 4.65 -3.14
N ILE A 261 -7.11 5.52 -3.97
CA ILE A 261 -7.90 6.68 -3.50
C ILE A 261 -9.40 6.52 -3.73
N GLY A 262 -9.85 5.33 -4.09
CA GLY A 262 -11.26 5.03 -4.30
C GLY A 262 -11.75 5.22 -5.73
N ILE A 263 -10.89 5.60 -6.68
CA ILE A 263 -11.30 5.81 -8.09
C ILE A 263 -11.34 4.50 -8.88
N SER A 264 -10.55 3.51 -8.50
CA SER A 264 -10.48 2.20 -9.16
C SER A 264 -11.56 1.23 -8.71
N ASP A 265 -12.11 1.44 -7.52
CA ASP A 265 -13.11 0.60 -6.86
C ASP A 265 -14.49 1.27 -6.70
N ALA A 266 -14.64 2.52 -7.16
CA ALA A 266 -15.90 3.25 -7.14
C ALA A 266 -17.01 2.44 -7.85
N GLY A 267 -18.08 2.11 -7.13
CA GLY A 267 -19.17 1.28 -7.66
C GLY A 267 -18.83 -0.19 -7.91
N ARG A 268 -17.64 -0.63 -7.54
CA ARG A 268 -17.14 -2.01 -7.68
C ARG A 268 -16.31 -2.46 -6.49
N PRO A 269 -16.71 -2.23 -5.25
CA PRO A 269 -15.91 -2.69 -4.11
C PRO A 269 -15.75 -4.21 -4.15
N GLY A 270 -14.55 -4.68 -3.87
CA GLY A 270 -14.20 -6.09 -3.79
C GLY A 270 -13.32 -6.39 -2.59
N PRO A 271 -13.22 -7.65 -2.17
CA PRO A 271 -12.26 -8.05 -1.15
C PRO A 271 -10.83 -8.03 -1.68
N PHE A 272 -9.88 -7.91 -0.74
CA PHE A 272 -8.43 -7.87 -0.98
C PHE A 272 -7.73 -9.14 -0.45
N PRO A 273 -7.97 -10.33 -1.02
CA PRO A 273 -7.45 -11.60 -0.50
C PRO A 273 -5.92 -11.68 -0.54
N MET A 274 -5.30 -11.12 -1.57
CA MET A 274 -3.85 -11.13 -1.70
C MET A 274 -3.16 -10.37 -0.57
N HIS A 275 -3.69 -9.19 -0.24
CA HIS A 275 -3.19 -8.41 0.89
C HIS A 275 -3.40 -9.15 2.22
N GLN A 276 -4.53 -9.85 2.41
CA GLN A 276 -4.76 -10.63 3.63
C GLN A 276 -3.75 -11.78 3.78
N MET A 277 -3.45 -12.50 2.70
CA MET A 277 -2.44 -13.57 2.69
C MET A 277 -1.03 -13.00 2.91
N GLU A 278 -0.69 -11.90 2.25
CA GLU A 278 0.63 -11.27 2.36
C GLU A 278 0.88 -10.67 3.74
N HIS A 279 -0.13 -10.11 4.40
CA HIS A 279 0.01 -9.56 5.74
C HIS A 279 0.60 -10.56 6.73
N THR A 280 0.25 -11.85 6.62
CA THR A 280 0.83 -12.91 7.45
C THR A 280 2.32 -13.11 7.13
N LEU A 281 2.70 -13.07 5.85
CA LEU A 281 4.11 -13.18 5.45
C LEU A 281 4.94 -12.04 6.05
N SER A 282 4.50 -10.81 5.85
CA SER A 282 5.21 -9.63 6.39
C SER A 282 5.23 -9.61 7.91
N ALA A 283 4.14 -9.99 8.59
CA ALA A 283 4.07 -10.00 10.05
C ALA A 283 5.01 -11.04 10.69
N TRP A 284 5.20 -12.19 10.04
CA TRP A 284 5.98 -13.29 10.59
C TRP A 284 7.44 -13.28 10.17
N PHE A 285 7.73 -12.83 8.94
CA PHE A 285 9.07 -12.94 8.33
C PHE A 285 9.69 -11.60 7.94
N ASP A 286 8.96 -10.49 8.17
CA ASP A 286 9.41 -9.11 7.92
C ASP A 286 9.89 -8.88 6.47
N ILE A 287 9.31 -9.59 5.51
CA ILE A 287 9.61 -9.40 4.09
C ILE A 287 8.99 -8.10 3.55
N SER A 288 9.54 -7.60 2.44
CA SER A 288 8.96 -6.46 1.73
C SER A 288 7.56 -6.82 1.24
N HIS A 289 6.58 -5.94 1.47
CA HIS A 289 5.16 -6.16 1.14
C HIS A 289 4.96 -6.50 -0.35
N GLY A 290 5.44 -5.66 -1.26
CA GLY A 290 5.32 -5.93 -2.69
C GLY A 290 6.02 -7.22 -3.14
N ARG A 291 7.10 -7.63 -2.43
CA ARG A 291 7.78 -8.91 -2.66
C ARG A 291 6.88 -10.10 -2.30
N GLY A 292 6.22 -10.04 -1.15
CA GLY A 292 5.27 -11.07 -0.73
C GLY A 292 4.09 -11.19 -1.70
N LEU A 293 3.56 -10.06 -2.16
CA LEU A 293 2.51 -10.03 -3.18
C LEU A 293 2.95 -10.66 -4.51
N ALA A 294 4.18 -10.37 -4.98
CA ALA A 294 4.73 -10.97 -6.21
C ALA A 294 4.85 -12.48 -6.12
N ILE A 295 5.27 -13.01 -4.97
CA ILE A 295 5.43 -14.45 -4.75
C ILE A 295 4.09 -15.18 -4.82
N LEU A 296 3.04 -14.59 -4.24
CA LEU A 296 1.72 -15.23 -4.14
C LEU A 296 0.87 -15.09 -5.41
N ALA A 297 1.06 -14.02 -6.19
CA ALA A 297 0.19 -13.67 -7.31
C ALA A 297 0.02 -14.78 -8.35
N PRO A 298 1.05 -15.50 -8.82
CA PRO A 298 0.88 -16.55 -9.82
C PRO A 298 -0.01 -17.71 -9.35
N ALA A 299 0.12 -18.12 -8.07
CA ALA A 299 -0.71 -19.16 -7.50
C ALA A 299 -2.16 -18.69 -7.31
N TYR A 300 -2.36 -17.47 -6.85
CA TYR A 300 -3.69 -16.88 -6.72
C TYR A 300 -4.39 -16.74 -8.09
N PHE A 301 -3.69 -16.28 -9.12
CA PHE A 301 -4.27 -16.15 -10.46
C PHE A 301 -4.73 -17.47 -11.05
N LYS A 302 -4.13 -18.62 -10.70
CA LYS A 302 -4.64 -19.93 -11.09
C LYS A 302 -6.05 -20.15 -10.52
N ARG A 303 -6.30 -19.75 -9.25
CA ARG A 303 -7.65 -19.83 -8.65
C ARG A 303 -8.64 -18.90 -9.36
N VAL A 304 -8.21 -17.68 -9.65
CA VAL A 304 -9.04 -16.73 -10.41
C VAL A 304 -9.37 -17.27 -11.82
N ALA A 305 -8.41 -17.93 -12.49
CA ALA A 305 -8.62 -18.55 -13.80
C ALA A 305 -9.67 -19.68 -13.77
N GLU A 306 -9.78 -20.41 -12.65
CA GLU A 306 -10.84 -21.40 -12.43
C GLU A 306 -12.21 -20.74 -12.23
N ASP A 307 -12.29 -19.68 -11.42
CA ASP A 307 -13.53 -19.07 -10.98
C ASP A 307 -14.07 -18.02 -11.94
N ARG A 308 -13.20 -17.16 -12.45
CA ARG A 308 -13.53 -15.98 -13.27
C ARG A 308 -12.56 -15.83 -14.46
N PRO A 309 -12.42 -16.86 -15.33
CA PRO A 309 -11.49 -16.80 -16.45
C PRO A 309 -11.74 -15.61 -17.38
N ASN A 310 -12.99 -15.18 -17.55
CA ASN A 310 -13.38 -14.01 -18.34
C ASN A 310 -12.75 -12.71 -17.81
N ARG A 311 -12.71 -12.51 -16.49
CA ARG A 311 -12.13 -11.30 -15.88
C ARG A 311 -10.62 -11.27 -16.04
N LEU A 312 -9.95 -12.39 -15.75
CA LEU A 312 -8.50 -12.51 -15.91
C LEU A 312 -8.10 -12.37 -17.39
N ALA A 313 -8.84 -12.99 -18.30
CA ALA A 313 -8.65 -12.84 -19.74
C ALA A 313 -8.83 -11.40 -20.23
N LYS A 314 -9.83 -10.68 -19.70
CA LYS A 314 -10.07 -9.26 -20.02
C LYS A 314 -8.85 -8.41 -19.59
N MET A 315 -8.33 -8.61 -18.38
CA MET A 315 -7.11 -7.94 -17.90
C MET A 315 -5.91 -8.24 -18.82
N GLY A 316 -5.72 -9.51 -19.19
CA GLY A 316 -4.65 -9.93 -20.09
C GLY A 316 -4.69 -9.27 -21.45
N ARG A 317 -5.87 -9.22 -22.06
CA ARG A 317 -6.09 -8.56 -23.36
C ARG A 317 -5.86 -7.05 -23.27
N ALA A 318 -6.41 -6.43 -22.22
CA ALA A 318 -6.32 -4.98 -22.04
C ALA A 318 -4.91 -4.51 -21.67
N CYS A 319 -4.21 -5.22 -20.77
CA CYS A 319 -3.03 -4.69 -20.11
C CYS A 319 -1.72 -5.38 -20.52
N PHE A 320 -1.79 -6.65 -20.98
CA PHE A 320 -0.60 -7.46 -21.32
C PHE A 320 -0.52 -7.86 -22.80
N GLY A 321 -1.47 -7.38 -23.63
CA GLY A 321 -1.44 -7.64 -25.06
C GLY A 321 -1.77 -9.09 -25.47
N VAL A 322 -2.44 -9.86 -24.61
CA VAL A 322 -2.85 -11.24 -24.91
C VAL A 322 -3.84 -11.27 -26.07
N GLN A 323 -3.47 -11.98 -27.15
CA GLN A 323 -4.28 -12.12 -28.37
C GLN A 323 -4.90 -13.52 -28.40
N GLU A 324 -5.93 -13.74 -27.60
CA GLU A 324 -6.63 -15.02 -27.50
C GLU A 324 -8.12 -14.80 -27.28
N ALA A 325 -8.96 -15.44 -28.08
CA ALA A 325 -10.41 -15.28 -28.01
C ALA A 325 -11.06 -16.15 -26.93
N ASN A 326 -10.54 -17.37 -26.70
CA ASN A 326 -11.04 -18.24 -25.64
C ASN A 326 -10.60 -17.73 -24.27
N ASP A 327 -11.54 -17.45 -23.40
CA ASP A 327 -11.25 -16.85 -22.08
C ASP A 327 -10.41 -17.73 -21.18
N LYS A 328 -10.57 -19.06 -21.18
CA LYS A 328 -9.75 -19.94 -20.36
C LYS A 328 -8.29 -19.93 -20.80
N VAL A 329 -8.07 -20.06 -22.11
CA VAL A 329 -6.71 -20.00 -22.68
C VAL A 329 -6.11 -18.61 -22.52
N ALA A 330 -6.92 -17.55 -22.68
CA ALA A 330 -6.46 -16.19 -22.46
C ALA A 330 -6.08 -15.93 -20.99
N ALA A 331 -6.81 -16.51 -20.03
CA ALA A 331 -6.46 -16.42 -18.61
C ALA A 331 -5.11 -17.11 -18.31
N GLU A 332 -4.87 -18.30 -18.86
CA GLU A 332 -3.58 -18.99 -18.73
C GLU A 332 -2.42 -18.15 -19.31
N LYS A 333 -2.60 -17.61 -20.53
CA LYS A 333 -1.61 -16.69 -21.15
C LYS A 333 -1.41 -15.41 -20.37
N THR A 334 -2.43 -14.96 -19.65
CA THR A 334 -2.31 -13.78 -18.77
C THR A 334 -1.41 -14.07 -17.57
N ILE A 335 -1.54 -15.24 -16.96
CA ILE A 335 -0.65 -15.69 -15.88
C ILE A 335 0.80 -15.73 -16.38
N GLU A 336 1.03 -16.32 -17.55
CA GLU A 336 2.37 -16.36 -18.16
C GLU A 336 2.94 -14.96 -18.40
N ALA A 337 2.14 -14.04 -18.93
CA ALA A 337 2.54 -12.67 -19.21
C ALA A 337 2.88 -11.88 -17.92
N VAL A 338 2.13 -12.08 -16.85
CA VAL A 338 2.43 -11.49 -15.52
C VAL A 338 3.74 -12.05 -14.97
N ILE A 339 3.98 -13.37 -15.09
CA ILE A 339 5.24 -13.99 -14.66
C ILE A 339 6.43 -13.39 -15.44
N GLU A 340 6.32 -13.23 -16.75
CA GLU A 340 7.38 -12.60 -17.55
C GLU A 340 7.59 -11.13 -17.19
N TRP A 341 6.53 -10.40 -16.86
CA TRP A 341 6.65 -9.05 -16.35
C TRP A 341 7.40 -9.01 -15.01
N PHE A 342 7.09 -9.92 -14.07
CA PHE A 342 7.82 -10.04 -12.79
C PHE A 342 9.29 -10.39 -13.00
N LYS A 343 9.61 -11.31 -13.93
CA LYS A 343 10.99 -11.66 -14.29
C LYS A 343 11.75 -10.48 -14.88
N SER A 344 11.08 -9.59 -15.61
CA SER A 344 11.71 -8.40 -16.21
C SER A 344 12.25 -7.39 -15.19
N MET A 345 11.85 -7.54 -13.91
CA MET A 345 12.23 -6.72 -12.77
C MET A 345 12.86 -7.54 -11.62
N ASP A 346 13.26 -8.78 -11.87
CA ASP A 346 13.87 -9.70 -10.88
C ASP A 346 13.04 -9.87 -9.59
N VAL A 347 11.69 -9.87 -9.72
CA VAL A 347 10.77 -9.99 -8.59
C VAL A 347 10.01 -11.31 -8.56
N TYR A 348 10.19 -12.16 -9.57
CA TYR A 348 9.62 -13.51 -9.62
C TYR A 348 10.43 -14.47 -8.73
N LEU A 349 9.93 -14.72 -7.53
CA LEU A 349 10.55 -15.54 -6.50
C LEU A 349 9.56 -16.55 -5.93
N LYS A 350 10.05 -17.44 -5.08
CA LYS A 350 9.31 -18.44 -4.31
C LYS A 350 9.38 -18.10 -2.81
N LEU A 351 8.47 -18.67 -2.01
CA LEU A 351 8.51 -18.53 -0.54
C LEU A 351 9.83 -19.06 0.04
N SER A 352 10.39 -20.14 -0.52
CA SER A 352 11.68 -20.69 -0.11
C SER A 352 12.86 -19.75 -0.38
N ASP A 353 12.80 -18.92 -1.43
CA ASP A 353 13.86 -17.96 -1.77
C ASP A 353 14.00 -16.82 -0.76
N VAL A 354 12.93 -16.57 -0.01
CA VAL A 354 12.90 -15.56 1.06
C VAL A 354 12.99 -16.16 2.47
N GLY A 355 13.40 -17.43 2.58
CA GLY A 355 13.68 -18.11 3.84
C GLY A 355 12.46 -18.66 4.58
N ILE A 356 11.30 -18.70 3.94
CA ILE A 356 10.10 -19.34 4.50
C ILE A 356 10.21 -20.85 4.31
N THR A 357 9.91 -21.62 5.36
CA THR A 357 10.01 -23.08 5.35
C THR A 357 8.64 -23.74 5.19
N ARG A 358 8.61 -24.99 4.69
CA ARG A 358 7.35 -25.74 4.51
C ARG A 358 6.55 -25.90 5.81
N ASP A 359 7.23 -26.07 6.94
CA ASP A 359 6.59 -26.25 8.24
C ASP A 359 5.81 -24.98 8.69
N SER A 360 6.13 -23.82 8.12
CA SER A 360 5.46 -22.56 8.39
C SER A 360 4.14 -22.41 7.63
N LEU A 361 3.92 -23.12 6.51
CA LEU A 361 2.81 -22.88 5.60
C LEU A 361 1.44 -23.13 6.23
N ALA A 362 1.27 -24.26 6.93
CA ALA A 362 -0.01 -24.58 7.57
C ALA A 362 -0.35 -23.61 8.70
N PRO A 363 0.54 -23.29 9.67
CA PRO A 363 0.28 -22.26 10.66
C PRO A 363 0.00 -20.88 10.05
N MET A 364 0.69 -20.51 8.96
CA MET A 364 0.43 -19.26 8.24
C MET A 364 -0.97 -19.23 7.64
N ALA A 365 -1.44 -20.34 7.05
CA ALA A 365 -2.78 -20.41 6.48
C ALA A 365 -3.88 -20.27 7.54
N GLU A 366 -3.70 -20.91 8.70
CA GLU A 366 -4.59 -20.74 9.86
C GLU A 366 -4.63 -19.29 10.34
N GLU A 367 -3.45 -18.66 10.46
CA GLU A 367 -3.34 -17.27 10.89
C GLU A 367 -3.96 -16.30 9.88
N THR A 368 -3.73 -16.53 8.60
CA THR A 368 -4.32 -15.71 7.52
C THR A 368 -5.85 -15.73 7.59
N VAL A 369 -6.47 -16.89 7.78
CA VAL A 369 -7.93 -16.98 7.92
C VAL A 369 -8.38 -16.37 9.24
N ARG A 370 -7.64 -16.58 10.33
CA ARG A 370 -7.96 -16.00 11.64
C ARG A 370 -8.00 -14.45 11.59
N VAL A 371 -6.99 -13.83 10.98
CA VAL A 371 -6.85 -12.36 10.94
C VAL A 371 -7.58 -11.77 9.74
N GLY A 372 -7.33 -12.30 8.55
CA GLY A 372 -7.88 -11.80 7.28
C GLY A 372 -9.35 -12.15 7.07
N GLY A 373 -9.83 -13.23 7.68
CA GLY A 373 -11.23 -13.66 7.61
C GLY A 373 -12.20 -12.77 8.38
N ARG A 374 -11.69 -11.91 9.25
CA ARG A 374 -12.50 -10.87 9.92
C ARG A 374 -13.66 -11.44 10.74
N GLY A 375 -13.44 -12.59 11.38
CA GLY A 375 -14.46 -13.32 12.16
C GLY A 375 -15.16 -14.44 11.41
N GLU A 376 -14.95 -14.52 10.09
CA GLU A 376 -15.38 -15.65 9.29
C GLU A 376 -14.31 -16.77 9.28
N SER A 377 -14.70 -17.96 8.86
CA SER A 377 -13.80 -19.11 8.72
C SER A 377 -13.09 -19.18 7.36
N PHE A 378 -13.07 -18.07 6.63
CA PHE A 378 -12.51 -17.93 5.28
C PHE A 378 -12.04 -16.49 5.03
N VAL A 379 -11.16 -16.31 4.05
CA VAL A 379 -10.84 -15.03 3.45
C VAL A 379 -11.73 -14.82 2.23
N ALA A 380 -12.46 -13.72 2.19
CA ALA A 380 -13.31 -13.38 1.05
C ALA A 380 -12.45 -13.12 -0.20
N ALA A 381 -12.84 -13.71 -1.33
CA ALA A 381 -12.15 -13.59 -2.62
C ALA A 381 -13.16 -13.75 -3.78
N THR A 382 -12.71 -14.21 -4.98
CA THR A 382 -13.61 -14.62 -6.08
C THR A 382 -14.54 -15.76 -5.67
N ARG A 383 -14.07 -16.63 -4.82
CA ARG A 383 -14.79 -17.56 -3.95
C ARG A 383 -14.15 -17.51 -2.56
N ASP A 384 -14.86 -17.91 -1.54
CA ASP A 384 -14.34 -17.95 -0.17
C ASP A 384 -13.16 -18.91 -0.06
N LEU A 385 -12.04 -18.43 0.48
CA LEU A 385 -10.82 -19.21 0.68
C LEU A 385 -10.73 -19.65 2.14
N ASP A 386 -11.04 -20.92 2.40
CA ASP A 386 -10.81 -21.51 3.71
C ASP A 386 -9.32 -21.78 3.98
N VAL A 387 -8.98 -22.33 5.15
CA VAL A 387 -7.59 -22.66 5.52
C VAL A 387 -6.92 -23.58 4.50
N LYS A 388 -7.68 -24.52 3.90
CA LYS A 388 -7.11 -25.47 2.91
C LYS A 388 -6.80 -24.76 1.58
N GLU A 389 -7.67 -23.87 1.15
CA GLU A 389 -7.49 -23.09 -0.07
C GLU A 389 -6.29 -22.12 0.07
N VAL A 390 -6.19 -21.44 1.23
CA VAL A 390 -5.04 -20.56 1.52
C VAL A 390 -3.75 -21.37 1.60
N LEU A 391 -3.76 -22.54 2.27
CA LEU A 391 -2.59 -23.42 2.32
C LEU A 391 -2.17 -23.89 0.92
N ALA A 392 -3.11 -24.25 0.05
CA ALA A 392 -2.80 -24.67 -1.31
C ALA A 392 -2.14 -23.55 -2.13
N ILE A 393 -2.56 -22.27 -1.93
CA ILE A 393 -1.90 -21.12 -2.57
C ILE A 393 -0.47 -20.96 -2.06
N TYR A 394 -0.23 -21.10 -0.75
CA TYR A 394 1.12 -21.06 -0.18
C TYR A 394 2.00 -22.21 -0.68
N GLU A 395 1.46 -23.44 -0.77
CA GLU A 395 2.19 -24.60 -1.31
C GLU A 395 2.56 -24.42 -2.79
N ASP A 396 1.65 -23.87 -3.61
CA ASP A 396 1.89 -23.54 -5.03
C ASP A 396 2.91 -22.40 -5.20
N SER A 397 3.10 -21.57 -4.16
CA SER A 397 4.06 -20.47 -4.14
C SER A 397 5.44 -20.87 -3.56
N PHE A 398 5.58 -22.10 -3.06
CA PHE A 398 6.81 -22.64 -2.46
C PHE A 398 7.69 -23.33 -3.54
#